data_00d569bcdf966d16f3403038847fb89f
#
_entry.id   00d569bcdf966d16f3403038847fb89f
#
_cell.length_a   1.000
_cell.length_b   1.000
_cell.length_c   1.000
_cell.angle_alpha   90.00
_cell.angle_beta   90.00
_cell.angle_gamma   90.00
#
_symmetry.space_group_name_H-M   'P 1'
#
loop_
_entity.id
_entity.type
_entity.pdbx_description
1 polymer ?
#
loop_
_entity_poly.entity_id
_entity_poly.type
_entity_poly.pdbx_seq_one_letter_code
_entity_poly.pdbx_strand_id
1 'polypeptide(L)'
;MNFKTLVIVLSLVFCLTANNCCVSSGSNAISKELKTMEKEIPLPYHEDLLQFVERYRDRDLPEAFIKYERFIETELQQRGIPVEMKYLPISLSEMQLDYQEEGRCGVWALPTLVALHYGLTVDERHDERFSVEASTKAALDYLAELQQKYNDWWYSILAYSNSPSSLQRVLVEHGNTWSLWDLYENRLVPHPEVICNYIACVFAYHDHVAKVQPSEEDSLIDFSQPISVQLLAQETNLSVEQIKTMNPVFRSDVLVPLEGYSLALPPENVKVFPSIEQKLYEETAKAKPIVEKKVEKPVEREKPQEKAPLPKKEKIVTHKVKLGETLTSIAKKHHVTITELVEWNHLESDFIREGQELIIKK
;
A
#
# COMPACT_ATOMS: atom_id res chain seq x y z
N MET A 1 -12.45 -38.99 -8.48
CA MET A 1 -11.06 -39.48 -8.62
C MET A 1 -10.25 -38.68 -7.61
N ASN A 2 -9.53 -39.33 -6.70
CA ASN A 2 -9.00 -38.67 -5.50
C ASN A 2 -7.93 -37.63 -5.82
N PHE A 3 -8.04 -36.46 -5.23
CA PHE A 3 -7.19 -35.26 -5.37
C PHE A 3 -5.68 -35.51 -5.20
N LYS A 4 -5.26 -36.55 -4.47
CA LYS A 4 -3.87 -36.97 -4.31
C LYS A 4 -3.21 -37.49 -5.60
N THR A 5 -4.00 -37.90 -6.57
CA THR A 5 -3.47 -38.43 -7.85
C THR A 5 -3.14 -37.29 -8.84
N LEU A 6 -3.76 -36.12 -8.70
CA LEU A 6 -3.49 -34.95 -9.56
C LEU A 6 -2.15 -34.27 -9.22
N VAL A 7 -1.79 -34.22 -7.94
CA VAL A 7 -0.50 -33.66 -7.48
C VAL A 7 0.69 -34.51 -7.95
N ILE A 8 0.51 -35.85 -8.07
CA ILE A 8 1.57 -36.76 -8.50
C ILE A 8 1.81 -36.66 -10.03
N VAL A 9 0.80 -36.32 -10.82
CA VAL A 9 0.95 -36.13 -12.26
C VAL A 9 1.68 -34.82 -12.60
N LEU A 10 1.52 -33.78 -11.82
CA LEU A 10 2.27 -32.52 -11.96
C LEU A 10 3.76 -32.65 -11.55
N SER A 11 4.08 -33.52 -10.59
CA SER A 11 5.47 -33.74 -10.17
C SER A 11 6.28 -34.65 -11.11
N LEU A 12 5.62 -35.47 -11.93
CA LEU A 12 6.27 -36.40 -12.87
C LEU A 12 6.54 -35.81 -14.27
N VAL A 13 5.93 -34.67 -14.62
CA VAL A 13 6.18 -33.98 -15.91
C VAL A 13 7.41 -33.07 -15.84
N PHE A 14 7.98 -32.82 -14.66
CA PHE A 14 9.07 -31.85 -14.46
C PHE A 14 10.51 -32.47 -14.40
N CYS A 15 10.64 -33.76 -14.56
CA CYS A 15 11.96 -34.40 -14.69
C CYS A 15 12.08 -35.11 -16.04
N LEU A 16 12.44 -34.36 -17.09
CA LEU A 16 13.27 -34.87 -18.20
C LEU A 16 13.41 -33.81 -19.32
N THR A 17 14.65 -33.38 -19.48
CA THR A 17 15.28 -32.74 -20.67
C THR A 17 14.87 -31.32 -21.09
N ALA A 18 15.85 -30.45 -20.93
CA ALA A 18 15.98 -29.16 -21.60
C ALA A 18 15.85 -29.29 -23.11
N ASN A 19 14.76 -28.77 -23.68
CA ASN A 19 14.67 -28.27 -25.04
C ASN A 19 13.22 -27.78 -25.31
N ASN A 20 13.06 -26.76 -26.05
CA ASN A 20 11.88 -25.96 -26.46
C ASN A 20 10.46 -26.61 -26.54
N CYS A 21 10.28 -27.87 -26.20
CA CYS A 21 8.98 -28.56 -26.13
C CYS A 21 8.25 -28.42 -24.78
N CYS A 22 8.94 -27.98 -23.71
CA CYS A 22 8.33 -27.93 -22.36
C CYS A 22 7.44 -26.72 -22.14
N VAL A 23 7.67 -25.62 -22.84
CA VAL A 23 6.89 -24.37 -22.67
C VAL A 23 5.43 -24.57 -23.11
N SER A 24 5.19 -25.27 -24.21
CA SER A 24 3.83 -25.48 -24.74
C SER A 24 2.99 -26.42 -23.85
N SER A 25 3.60 -27.39 -23.17
CA SER A 25 2.88 -28.32 -22.28
C SER A 25 2.51 -27.66 -20.95
N GLY A 26 3.39 -26.80 -20.41
CA GLY A 26 3.15 -26.04 -19.18
C GLY A 26 2.05 -24.99 -19.36
N SER A 27 2.09 -24.23 -20.46
CA SER A 27 1.07 -23.22 -20.77
C SER A 27 -0.32 -23.83 -20.96
N ASN A 28 -0.42 -24.98 -21.60
CA ASN A 28 -1.69 -25.70 -21.77
C ASN A 28 -2.25 -26.22 -20.42
N ALA A 29 -1.39 -26.67 -19.50
CA ALA A 29 -1.80 -27.11 -18.18
C ALA A 29 -2.35 -25.95 -17.34
N ILE A 30 -1.63 -24.83 -17.27
CA ILE A 30 -2.08 -23.62 -16.57
C ILE A 30 -3.36 -23.07 -17.19
N SER A 31 -3.45 -22.94 -18.51
CA SER A 31 -4.64 -22.48 -19.19
C SER A 31 -5.88 -23.34 -18.88
N LYS A 32 -5.70 -24.67 -18.81
CA LYS A 32 -6.76 -25.59 -18.48
C LYS A 32 -7.18 -25.44 -17.00
N GLU A 33 -6.23 -25.31 -16.11
CA GLU A 33 -6.48 -25.13 -14.69
C GLU A 33 -7.18 -23.81 -14.38
N LEU A 34 -6.71 -22.69 -14.92
CA LEU A 34 -7.37 -21.39 -14.80
C LEU A 34 -8.84 -21.42 -15.22
N LYS A 35 -9.16 -22.15 -16.32
CA LYS A 35 -10.54 -22.31 -16.80
C LYS A 35 -11.42 -23.18 -15.89
N THR A 36 -10.83 -24.03 -15.05
CA THR A 36 -11.57 -24.92 -14.14
C THR A 36 -11.72 -24.34 -12.74
N MET A 37 -11.02 -23.25 -12.42
CA MET A 37 -11.14 -22.57 -11.13
C MET A 37 -12.47 -21.79 -11.09
N GLU A 38 -13.30 -22.10 -10.10
CA GLU A 38 -14.49 -21.30 -9.79
C GLU A 38 -14.05 -20.06 -9.01
N LYS A 39 -14.09 -18.90 -9.66
CA LYS A 39 -13.72 -17.60 -9.09
C LYS A 39 -14.77 -16.54 -9.40
N GLU A 40 -14.94 -15.61 -8.50
CA GLU A 40 -15.81 -14.43 -8.71
C GLU A 40 -15.27 -13.55 -9.84
N ILE A 41 -13.93 -13.49 -9.96
CA ILE A 41 -13.25 -12.84 -11.08
C ILE A 41 -12.71 -13.93 -12.00
N PRO A 42 -13.20 -14.05 -13.24
CA PRO A 42 -12.62 -14.95 -14.23
C PRO A 42 -11.17 -14.60 -14.50
N LEU A 43 -10.27 -15.58 -14.39
CA LEU A 43 -8.84 -15.39 -14.60
C LEU A 43 -8.51 -15.54 -16.08
N PRO A 44 -8.15 -14.47 -16.81
CA PRO A 44 -7.80 -14.55 -18.23
C PRO A 44 -6.42 -15.19 -18.37
N TYR A 45 -6.21 -15.93 -19.45
CA TYR A 45 -4.93 -16.56 -19.74
C TYR A 45 -4.09 -15.73 -20.71
N HIS A 46 -2.78 -15.66 -20.43
CA HIS A 46 -1.74 -15.16 -21.32
C HIS A 46 -0.51 -16.08 -21.23
N GLU A 47 0.26 -16.18 -22.33
CA GLU A 47 1.41 -17.11 -22.38
C GLU A 47 2.53 -16.76 -21.38
N ASP A 48 2.69 -15.49 -21.06
CA ASP A 48 3.67 -15.00 -20.09
C ASP A 48 3.34 -15.39 -18.65
N LEU A 49 2.11 -15.81 -18.34
CA LEU A 49 1.72 -16.15 -16.98
C LEU A 49 2.60 -17.24 -16.34
N LEU A 50 3.14 -18.14 -17.16
CA LEU A 50 3.99 -19.23 -16.64
C LEU A 50 5.18 -18.68 -15.84
N GLN A 51 5.88 -17.66 -16.35
CA GLN A 51 7.02 -17.04 -15.66
C GLN A 51 6.64 -16.36 -14.34
N PHE A 52 5.43 -15.79 -14.28
CA PHE A 52 4.92 -15.16 -13.06
C PHE A 52 4.47 -16.21 -12.04
N VAL A 53 3.80 -17.29 -12.47
CA VAL A 53 3.39 -18.39 -11.60
C VAL A 53 4.61 -19.07 -10.98
N GLU A 54 5.69 -19.29 -11.75
CA GLU A 54 6.94 -19.87 -11.23
C GLU A 54 7.56 -19.04 -10.10
N ARG A 55 7.36 -17.71 -10.13
CA ARG A 55 7.82 -16.82 -9.05
C ARG A 55 7.20 -17.14 -7.69
N TYR A 56 5.94 -17.57 -7.66
CA TYR A 56 5.16 -17.80 -6.43
C TYR A 56 4.99 -19.28 -6.08
N ARG A 57 5.23 -20.21 -7.01
CA ARG A 57 4.92 -21.64 -6.87
C ARG A 57 5.51 -22.30 -5.62
N ASP A 58 6.76 -21.98 -5.31
CA ASP A 58 7.51 -22.61 -4.20
C ASP A 58 7.74 -21.63 -3.04
N ARG A 59 6.98 -20.54 -3.01
CA ARG A 59 7.04 -19.56 -1.92
C ARG A 59 5.92 -19.79 -0.92
N ASP A 60 6.28 -19.76 0.34
CA ASP A 60 5.30 -19.66 1.41
C ASP A 60 4.55 -18.31 1.33
N LEU A 61 3.32 -18.30 1.83
CA LEU A 61 2.60 -17.05 2.01
C LEU A 61 3.36 -16.13 2.96
N PRO A 62 3.42 -14.82 2.67
CA PRO A 62 4.03 -13.87 3.57
C PRO A 62 3.40 -13.94 4.97
N GLU A 63 4.23 -13.88 6.01
CA GLU A 63 3.78 -13.95 7.42
C GLU A 63 2.76 -12.84 7.74
N ALA A 64 3.03 -11.61 7.26
CA ALA A 64 2.10 -10.51 7.39
C ALA A 64 0.75 -10.80 6.71
N PHE A 65 0.73 -11.49 5.56
CA PHE A 65 -0.53 -11.89 4.93
C PHE A 65 -1.30 -12.85 5.83
N ILE A 66 -0.65 -13.89 6.36
CA ILE A 66 -1.29 -14.88 7.24
C ILE A 66 -1.89 -14.20 8.48
N LYS A 67 -1.18 -13.21 9.05
CA LYS A 67 -1.64 -12.45 10.21
C LYS A 67 -2.91 -11.63 9.90
N TYR A 68 -2.98 -10.98 8.76
CA TYR A 68 -4.04 -10.03 8.42
C TYR A 68 -5.11 -10.58 7.46
N GLU A 69 -4.98 -11.81 6.95
CA GLU A 69 -5.87 -12.38 5.94
C GLU A 69 -7.35 -12.27 6.34
N ARG A 70 -7.71 -12.67 7.57
CA ARG A 70 -9.09 -12.63 8.04
C ARG A 70 -9.66 -11.21 8.12
N PHE A 71 -8.84 -10.26 8.54
CA PHE A 71 -9.23 -8.86 8.57
C PHE A 71 -9.50 -8.36 7.15
N ILE A 72 -8.60 -8.63 6.21
CA ILE A 72 -8.75 -8.24 4.80
C ILE A 72 -10.00 -8.88 4.20
N GLU A 73 -10.25 -10.18 4.43
CA GLU A 73 -11.46 -10.87 3.95
C GLU A 73 -12.74 -10.24 4.50
N THR A 74 -12.74 -9.89 5.78
CA THR A 74 -13.89 -9.22 6.41
C THR A 74 -14.20 -7.87 5.76
N GLU A 75 -13.17 -7.06 5.53
CA GLU A 75 -13.30 -5.74 4.90
C GLU A 75 -13.74 -5.85 3.42
N LEU A 76 -13.26 -6.86 2.68
CA LEU A 76 -13.72 -7.18 1.32
C LEU A 76 -15.20 -7.53 1.29
N GLN A 77 -15.65 -8.45 2.17
CA GLN A 77 -17.03 -8.90 2.27
C GLN A 77 -17.99 -7.75 2.61
N GLN A 78 -17.61 -6.86 3.53
CA GLN A 78 -18.42 -5.69 3.90
C GLN A 78 -18.68 -4.76 2.73
N ARG A 79 -17.76 -4.69 1.76
CA ARG A 79 -17.85 -3.84 0.57
C ARG A 79 -18.38 -4.56 -0.67
N GLY A 80 -18.66 -5.86 -0.58
CA GLY A 80 -19.06 -6.68 -1.73
C GLY A 80 -17.97 -6.79 -2.79
N ILE A 81 -16.70 -6.73 -2.39
CA ILE A 81 -15.54 -6.90 -3.27
C ILE A 81 -15.18 -8.40 -3.29
N PRO A 82 -14.85 -8.97 -4.47
CA PRO A 82 -14.45 -10.37 -4.58
C PRO A 82 -13.33 -10.76 -3.63
N VAL A 83 -13.47 -11.90 -2.97
CA VAL A 83 -12.54 -12.36 -1.92
C VAL A 83 -11.13 -12.59 -2.45
N GLU A 84 -10.98 -12.92 -3.75
CA GLU A 84 -9.68 -13.07 -4.42
C GLU A 84 -8.84 -11.81 -4.37
N MET A 85 -9.44 -10.62 -4.20
CA MET A 85 -8.71 -9.36 -4.06
C MET A 85 -7.82 -9.31 -2.81
N LYS A 86 -7.98 -10.26 -1.86
CA LYS A 86 -7.05 -10.40 -0.73
C LYS A 86 -5.61 -10.66 -1.15
N TYR A 87 -5.38 -11.21 -2.35
CA TYR A 87 -4.04 -11.47 -2.88
C TYR A 87 -3.42 -10.26 -3.58
N LEU A 88 -4.19 -9.19 -3.80
CA LEU A 88 -3.67 -7.98 -4.47
C LEU A 88 -2.49 -7.34 -3.71
N PRO A 89 -2.47 -7.21 -2.37
CA PRO A 89 -1.31 -6.70 -1.64
C PRO A 89 -0.04 -7.51 -1.86
N ILE A 90 -0.16 -8.84 -2.02
CA ILE A 90 1.02 -9.69 -2.31
C ILE A 90 1.61 -9.31 -3.68
N SER A 91 0.76 -9.05 -4.68
CA SER A 91 1.21 -8.67 -6.02
C SER A 91 1.77 -7.24 -6.11
N LEU A 92 1.37 -6.36 -5.19
CA LEU A 92 1.75 -4.94 -5.18
C LEU A 92 3.05 -4.68 -4.38
N SER A 93 3.21 -5.34 -3.24
CA SER A 93 4.27 -5.04 -2.26
C SER A 93 4.92 -6.30 -1.65
N GLU A 94 4.58 -7.50 -2.12
CA GLU A 94 4.90 -8.77 -1.46
C GLU A 94 4.44 -8.79 0.02
N MET A 95 3.43 -8.02 0.36
CA MET A 95 2.91 -7.82 1.73
C MET A 95 3.97 -7.27 2.72
N GLN A 96 4.96 -6.52 2.22
CA GLN A 96 6.00 -5.90 3.05
C GLN A 96 5.40 -4.72 3.83
N LEU A 97 5.50 -4.76 5.16
CA LEU A 97 4.91 -3.74 6.03
C LEU A 97 5.57 -2.36 5.87
N ASP A 98 6.84 -2.33 5.50
CA ASP A 98 7.65 -1.13 5.30
C ASP A 98 7.87 -0.78 3.81
N TYR A 99 7.07 -1.40 2.91
CA TYR A 99 7.16 -1.13 1.48
C TYR A 99 7.09 0.37 1.17
N GLN A 100 8.05 0.84 0.39
CA GLN A 100 8.10 2.22 -0.07
C GLN A 100 8.81 2.30 -1.42
N GLU A 101 8.07 2.55 -2.48
CA GLU A 101 8.60 2.70 -3.84
C GLU A 101 7.77 3.72 -4.63
N GLU A 102 8.41 4.62 -5.37
CA GLU A 102 7.77 5.61 -6.24
C GLU A 102 6.64 6.44 -5.59
N GLY A 103 6.76 6.76 -4.29
CA GLY A 103 5.76 7.50 -3.53
C GLY A 103 4.59 6.64 -3.01
N ARG A 104 4.58 5.35 -3.33
CA ARG A 104 3.62 4.37 -2.83
C ARG A 104 4.15 3.71 -1.56
N CYS A 105 3.30 3.50 -0.58
CA CYS A 105 3.72 2.97 0.72
C CYS A 105 2.74 1.94 1.28
N GLY A 106 3.28 1.10 2.18
CA GLY A 106 2.56 0.08 2.91
C GLY A 106 2.12 -1.11 2.05
N VAL A 107 1.49 -2.10 2.65
CA VAL A 107 1.12 -3.37 2.00
C VAL A 107 0.24 -3.20 0.76
N TRP A 108 -0.57 -2.15 0.72
CA TRP A 108 -1.41 -1.81 -0.42
C TRP A 108 -0.72 -0.92 -1.45
N ALA A 109 0.55 -0.58 -1.26
CA ALA A 109 1.28 0.35 -2.14
C ALA A 109 0.44 1.60 -2.46
N LEU A 110 -0.16 2.21 -1.42
CA LEU A 110 -1.07 3.34 -1.58
C LEU A 110 -0.31 4.61 -1.98
N PRO A 111 -0.76 5.31 -3.04
CA PRO A 111 -0.30 6.66 -3.35
C PRO A 111 -0.69 7.64 -2.24
N THR A 112 0.15 8.66 -2.01
CA THR A 112 -0.11 9.69 -0.98
C THR A 112 -1.45 10.40 -1.18
N LEU A 113 -1.79 10.78 -2.42
CA LEU A 113 -3.04 11.48 -2.69
C LEU A 113 -4.27 10.63 -2.42
N VAL A 114 -4.20 9.34 -2.74
CA VAL A 114 -5.28 8.39 -2.43
C VAL A 114 -5.43 8.26 -0.92
N ALA A 115 -4.33 8.08 -0.19
CA ALA A 115 -4.35 8.00 1.26
C ALA A 115 -5.02 9.24 1.90
N LEU A 116 -4.59 10.44 1.50
CA LEU A 116 -5.16 11.71 1.98
C LEU A 116 -6.64 11.85 1.62
N HIS A 117 -7.04 11.44 0.40
CA HIS A 117 -8.44 11.50 -0.05
C HIS A 117 -9.36 10.65 0.84
N TYR A 118 -8.88 9.48 1.26
CA TYR A 118 -9.62 8.58 2.17
C TYR A 118 -9.34 8.85 3.66
N GLY A 119 -8.75 10.00 3.98
CA GLY A 119 -8.64 10.51 5.35
C GLY A 119 -7.47 9.97 6.16
N LEU A 120 -6.50 9.28 5.53
CA LEU A 120 -5.30 8.84 6.22
C LEU A 120 -4.37 10.03 6.49
N THR A 121 -3.72 10.00 7.63
CA THR A 121 -2.66 10.96 7.99
C THR A 121 -1.37 10.59 7.27
N VAL A 122 -0.81 11.52 6.50
CA VAL A 122 0.51 11.38 5.85
C VAL A 122 1.29 12.67 6.05
N ASP A 123 2.17 12.70 7.07
CA ASP A 123 2.98 13.87 7.40
C ASP A 123 4.42 13.49 7.77
N GLU A 124 5.20 14.41 8.31
CA GLU A 124 6.59 14.17 8.72
C GLU A 124 6.72 13.21 9.92
N ARG A 125 5.66 13.03 10.71
CA ARG A 125 5.64 12.27 11.96
C ARG A 125 4.93 10.95 11.79
N HIS A 126 3.86 10.94 11.00
CA HIS A 126 2.95 9.81 10.84
C HIS A 126 2.69 9.51 9.37
N ASP A 127 2.59 8.24 9.07
CA ASP A 127 2.15 7.77 7.76
C ASP A 127 1.27 6.52 7.93
N GLU A 128 -0.03 6.73 7.93
CA GLU A 128 -1.02 5.67 8.15
C GLU A 128 -1.12 4.68 6.99
N ARG A 129 -0.40 4.92 5.87
CA ARG A 129 -0.27 3.93 4.79
C ARG A 129 0.47 2.68 5.24
N PHE A 130 1.32 2.80 6.28
CA PHE A 130 2.02 1.68 6.91
C PHE A 130 1.18 0.93 7.94
N SER A 131 -0.01 1.41 8.33
CA SER A 131 -0.99 0.63 9.07
C SER A 131 -1.73 -0.30 8.11
N VAL A 132 -1.66 -1.61 8.36
CA VAL A 132 -2.38 -2.58 7.53
C VAL A 132 -3.89 -2.33 7.61
N GLU A 133 -4.41 -2.03 8.80
CA GLU A 133 -5.83 -1.81 9.02
C GLU A 133 -6.34 -0.54 8.33
N ALA A 134 -5.66 0.59 8.53
CA ALA A 134 -6.05 1.86 7.93
C ALA A 134 -5.90 1.83 6.41
N SER A 135 -4.74 1.35 5.93
CA SER A 135 -4.47 1.26 4.50
C SER A 135 -5.39 0.27 3.77
N THR A 136 -5.79 -0.84 4.40
CA THR A 136 -6.76 -1.77 3.81
C THR A 136 -8.10 -1.09 3.58
N LYS A 137 -8.66 -0.39 4.57
CA LYS A 137 -9.93 0.31 4.41
C LYS A 137 -9.88 1.32 3.27
N ALA A 138 -8.87 2.17 3.25
CA ALA A 138 -8.67 3.16 2.19
C ALA A 138 -8.48 2.53 0.81
N ALA A 139 -7.68 1.47 0.70
CA ALA A 139 -7.43 0.77 -0.55
C ALA A 139 -8.69 0.11 -1.12
N LEU A 140 -9.51 -0.51 -0.27
CA LEU A 140 -10.75 -1.15 -0.69
C LEU A 140 -11.84 -0.14 -1.05
N ASP A 141 -11.93 0.99 -0.35
CA ASP A 141 -12.84 2.08 -0.73
C ASP A 141 -12.42 2.66 -2.10
N TYR A 142 -11.13 2.83 -2.34
CA TYR A 142 -10.61 3.25 -3.65
C TYR A 142 -10.89 2.22 -4.75
N LEU A 143 -10.67 0.92 -4.49
CA LEU A 143 -11.01 -0.14 -5.45
C LEU A 143 -12.50 -0.19 -5.78
N ALA A 144 -13.37 0.04 -4.79
CA ALA A 144 -14.82 0.12 -5.00
C ALA A 144 -15.19 1.31 -5.90
N GLU A 145 -14.57 2.47 -5.70
CA GLU A 145 -14.77 3.65 -6.57
C GLU A 145 -14.30 3.36 -8.01
N LEU A 146 -13.13 2.75 -8.16
CA LEU A 146 -12.62 2.35 -9.48
C LEU A 146 -13.53 1.35 -10.17
N GLN A 147 -14.10 0.39 -9.43
CA GLN A 147 -15.07 -0.56 -9.96
C GLN A 147 -16.36 0.13 -10.44
N GLN A 148 -16.85 1.11 -9.69
CA GLN A 148 -18.00 1.92 -10.16
C GLN A 148 -17.69 2.67 -11.45
N LYS A 149 -16.45 3.16 -11.59
CA LYS A 149 -16.01 3.91 -12.77
C LYS A 149 -15.83 3.05 -14.00
N TYR A 150 -15.17 1.90 -13.87
CA TYR A 150 -14.79 1.06 -15.01
C TYR A 150 -15.74 -0.11 -15.25
N ASN A 151 -16.55 -0.49 -14.27
CA ASN A 151 -17.43 -1.66 -14.27
C ASN A 151 -16.70 -2.96 -14.70
N ASP A 152 -15.40 -3.03 -14.39
CA ASP A 152 -14.49 -4.14 -14.71
C ASP A 152 -13.36 -4.20 -13.69
N TRP A 153 -13.15 -5.34 -13.06
CA TRP A 153 -12.13 -5.49 -12.03
C TRP A 153 -10.70 -5.40 -12.59
N TRP A 154 -10.47 -5.84 -13.82
CA TRP A 154 -9.15 -5.80 -14.44
C TRP A 154 -8.72 -4.36 -14.72
N TYR A 155 -9.62 -3.55 -15.27
CA TYR A 155 -9.37 -2.12 -15.44
C TYR A 155 -9.28 -1.40 -14.09
N SER A 156 -9.99 -1.86 -13.06
CA SER A 156 -9.88 -1.32 -11.71
C SER A 156 -8.51 -1.58 -11.08
N ILE A 157 -7.97 -2.80 -11.21
CA ILE A 157 -6.61 -3.15 -10.78
C ILE A 157 -5.56 -2.34 -11.55
N LEU A 158 -5.71 -2.22 -12.87
CA LEU A 158 -4.80 -1.39 -13.68
C LEU A 158 -4.84 0.07 -13.27
N ALA A 159 -6.03 0.64 -13.06
CA ALA A 159 -6.20 2.02 -12.63
C ALA A 159 -5.63 2.25 -11.23
N TYR A 160 -5.79 1.30 -10.32
CA TYR A 160 -5.22 1.33 -8.99
C TYR A 160 -3.69 1.44 -9.03
N SER A 161 -3.06 0.61 -9.85
CA SER A 161 -1.59 0.55 -9.95
C SER A 161 -0.98 1.67 -10.80
N ASN A 162 -1.72 2.22 -11.76
CA ASN A 162 -1.20 3.14 -12.78
C ASN A 162 -1.79 4.55 -12.74
N SER A 163 -2.71 4.85 -11.87
CA SER A 163 -3.63 5.99 -11.81
C SER A 163 -4.76 5.94 -12.85
N PRO A 164 -5.97 6.40 -12.45
CA PRO A 164 -7.13 6.47 -13.34
C PRO A 164 -6.91 7.35 -14.57
N SER A 165 -6.21 8.47 -14.43
CA SER A 165 -5.92 9.40 -15.53
C SER A 165 -4.99 8.78 -16.57
N SER A 166 -3.99 8.00 -16.14
CA SER A 166 -3.08 7.29 -17.05
C SER A 166 -3.83 6.26 -17.89
N LEU A 167 -4.65 5.42 -17.24
CA LEU A 167 -5.47 4.43 -17.93
C LEU A 167 -6.50 5.10 -18.86
N GLN A 168 -7.22 6.11 -18.37
CA GLN A 168 -8.24 6.82 -19.15
C GLN A 168 -7.66 7.44 -20.42
N ARG A 169 -6.48 8.05 -20.35
CA ARG A 169 -5.80 8.60 -21.53
C ARG A 169 -5.59 7.53 -22.59
N VAL A 170 -5.06 6.37 -22.21
CA VAL A 170 -4.80 5.26 -23.12
C VAL A 170 -6.10 4.75 -23.75
N LEU A 171 -7.15 4.55 -22.95
CA LEU A 171 -8.45 4.09 -23.45
C LEU A 171 -9.08 5.09 -24.43
N VAL A 172 -8.94 6.39 -24.20
CA VAL A 172 -9.44 7.44 -25.12
C VAL A 172 -8.61 7.50 -26.40
N GLU A 173 -7.29 7.47 -26.30
CA GLU A 173 -6.38 7.53 -27.46
C GLU A 173 -6.59 6.36 -28.42
N HIS A 174 -6.95 5.19 -27.90
CA HIS A 174 -7.13 3.95 -28.67
C HIS A 174 -8.60 3.53 -28.87
N GLY A 175 -9.57 4.39 -28.51
CA GLY A 175 -10.98 4.21 -28.83
C GLY A 175 -11.69 3.09 -28.06
N ASN A 176 -11.25 2.78 -26.83
CA ASN A 176 -11.79 1.71 -25.97
C ASN A 176 -11.84 0.31 -26.62
N THR A 177 -11.01 0.05 -27.64
CA THR A 177 -11.00 -1.22 -28.37
C THR A 177 -9.94 -2.19 -27.88
N TRP A 178 -9.05 -1.72 -27.03
CA TRP A 178 -7.94 -2.49 -26.50
C TRP A 178 -8.40 -3.42 -25.37
N SER A 179 -8.01 -4.70 -25.52
CA SER A 179 -8.19 -5.69 -24.45
C SER A 179 -7.20 -5.48 -23.32
N LEU A 180 -7.42 -6.16 -22.21
CA LEU A 180 -6.47 -6.21 -21.10
C LEU A 180 -5.04 -6.58 -21.55
N TRP A 181 -4.96 -7.58 -22.46
CA TRP A 181 -3.67 -8.07 -22.94
C TRP A 181 -3.01 -7.14 -23.95
N ASP A 182 -3.78 -6.41 -24.74
CA ASP A 182 -3.22 -5.36 -25.61
C ASP A 182 -2.52 -4.27 -24.76
N LEU A 183 -3.12 -3.88 -23.62
CA LEU A 183 -2.52 -2.93 -22.70
C LEU A 183 -1.20 -3.46 -22.12
N TYR A 184 -1.15 -4.75 -21.80
CA TYR A 184 0.01 -5.44 -21.27
C TYR A 184 1.13 -5.57 -22.31
N GLU A 185 0.84 -6.17 -23.48
CA GLU A 185 1.81 -6.47 -24.52
C GLU A 185 2.46 -5.22 -25.10
N ASN A 186 1.66 -4.16 -25.30
CA ASN A 186 2.13 -2.90 -25.85
C ASN A 186 2.68 -1.93 -24.79
N ARG A 187 2.71 -2.34 -23.52
CA ARG A 187 3.18 -1.50 -22.39
C ARG A 187 2.57 -0.11 -22.37
N LEU A 188 1.26 -0.02 -22.58
CA LEU A 188 0.54 1.24 -22.72
C LEU A 188 0.32 1.97 -21.38
N VAL A 189 0.46 1.26 -20.28
CA VAL A 189 0.46 1.82 -18.91
C VAL A 189 1.81 1.55 -18.24
N PRO A 190 2.21 2.31 -17.20
CA PRO A 190 3.53 2.17 -16.57
C PRO A 190 3.81 0.79 -15.96
N HIS A 191 2.81 0.18 -15.31
CA HIS A 191 2.94 -1.11 -14.59
C HIS A 191 1.92 -2.14 -15.09
N PRO A 192 2.00 -2.58 -16.35
CA PRO A 192 1.01 -3.53 -16.90
C PRO A 192 1.16 -4.93 -16.30
N GLU A 193 2.35 -5.28 -15.79
CA GLU A 193 2.67 -6.57 -15.19
C GLU A 193 1.92 -6.87 -13.89
N VAL A 194 1.28 -5.88 -13.27
CA VAL A 194 0.46 -6.07 -12.06
C VAL A 194 -0.62 -7.13 -12.28
N ILE A 195 -1.18 -7.20 -13.49
CA ILE A 195 -2.19 -8.19 -13.85
C ILE A 195 -1.62 -9.61 -13.80
N CYS A 196 -0.45 -9.82 -14.43
CA CYS A 196 0.20 -11.12 -14.42
C CYS A 196 0.63 -11.54 -13.01
N ASN A 197 1.19 -10.60 -12.22
CA ASN A 197 1.53 -10.86 -10.82
C ASN A 197 0.30 -11.24 -9.99
N TYR A 198 -0.81 -10.50 -10.14
CA TYR A 198 -2.04 -10.78 -9.41
C TYR A 198 -2.64 -12.14 -9.78
N ILE A 199 -2.77 -12.46 -11.07
CA ILE A 199 -3.25 -13.77 -11.53
C ILE A 199 -2.36 -14.88 -10.99
N ALA A 200 -1.04 -14.70 -11.01
CA ALA A 200 -0.10 -15.67 -10.51
C ALA A 200 -0.22 -15.89 -8.98
N CYS A 201 -0.45 -14.83 -8.21
CA CYS A 201 -0.72 -14.93 -6.77
C CYS A 201 -2.03 -15.71 -6.51
N VAL A 202 -3.11 -15.37 -7.20
CA VAL A 202 -4.39 -16.08 -7.07
C VAL A 202 -4.20 -17.56 -7.41
N PHE A 203 -3.48 -17.85 -8.50
CA PHE A 203 -3.23 -19.23 -8.94
C PHE A 203 -2.38 -20.01 -7.94
N ALA A 204 -1.29 -19.41 -7.43
CA ALA A 204 -0.38 -20.07 -6.52
C ALA A 204 -1.00 -20.37 -5.14
N TYR A 205 -1.90 -19.50 -4.68
CA TYR A 205 -2.43 -19.56 -3.32
C TYR A 205 -3.92 -19.88 -3.22
N HIS A 206 -4.58 -20.25 -4.33
CA HIS A 206 -6.03 -20.52 -4.35
C HIS A 206 -6.49 -21.66 -3.43
N ASP A 207 -5.62 -22.65 -3.17
CA ASP A 207 -5.92 -23.77 -2.27
C ASP A 207 -5.55 -23.47 -0.82
N HIS A 208 -5.04 -22.26 -0.54
CA HIS A 208 -4.71 -21.87 0.82
C HIS A 208 -5.99 -21.78 1.66
N VAL A 209 -6.01 -22.56 2.73
CA VAL A 209 -7.04 -22.46 3.76
C VAL A 209 -6.44 -21.72 4.94
N ALA A 210 -7.01 -20.57 5.25
CA ALA A 210 -6.60 -19.77 6.40
C ALA A 210 -6.59 -20.62 7.67
N LYS A 211 -5.41 -20.89 8.21
CA LYS A 211 -5.26 -21.53 9.51
C LYS A 211 -5.49 -20.45 10.56
N VAL A 212 -6.33 -20.75 11.55
CA VAL A 212 -6.42 -19.90 12.75
C VAL A 212 -5.10 -20.03 13.49
N GLN A 213 -4.20 -19.09 13.26
CA GLN A 213 -3.07 -18.91 14.16
C GLN A 213 -3.58 -18.12 15.36
N PRO A 214 -3.30 -18.52 16.61
CA PRO A 214 -3.41 -17.60 17.72
C PRO A 214 -2.44 -16.46 17.42
N SER A 215 -2.94 -15.24 17.22
CA SER A 215 -2.11 -14.05 17.22
C SER A 215 -1.39 -14.05 18.56
N GLU A 216 -0.06 -14.09 18.57
CA GLU A 216 0.68 -13.48 19.67
C GLU A 216 0.23 -12.02 19.61
N GLU A 217 -0.65 -11.64 20.53
CA GLU A 217 -1.09 -10.26 20.65
C GLU A 217 0.19 -9.46 20.91
N ASP A 218 0.67 -8.75 19.89
CA ASP A 218 1.61 -7.68 20.07
C ASP A 218 0.99 -6.82 21.15
N SER A 219 1.62 -6.77 22.30
CA SER A 219 1.02 -6.06 23.42
C SER A 219 1.12 -4.58 23.09
N LEU A 220 -0.02 -3.97 22.89
CA LEU A 220 -0.16 -2.55 22.54
C LEU A 220 -0.24 -1.72 23.82
N ILE A 221 0.40 -0.57 23.81
CA ILE A 221 0.43 0.37 24.93
C ILE A 221 -0.04 1.72 24.44
N ASP A 222 -1.05 2.27 25.10
CA ASP A 222 -1.43 3.66 24.91
C ASP A 222 -0.44 4.56 25.58
N PHE A 223 -0.05 5.64 24.92
CA PHE A 223 0.84 6.65 25.45
C PHE A 223 0.29 8.04 25.14
N SER A 224 0.52 9.00 26.03
CA SER A 224 -0.14 10.29 25.98
C SER A 224 0.76 11.48 25.66
N GLN A 225 2.08 11.29 25.71
CA GLN A 225 3.06 12.33 25.45
C GLN A 225 4.16 11.82 24.50
N PRO A 226 4.86 12.72 23.80
CA PRO A 226 5.95 12.33 22.91
C PRO A 226 7.04 11.53 23.62
N ILE A 227 7.55 10.48 22.94
CA ILE A 227 8.62 9.58 23.43
C ILE A 227 9.76 9.54 22.42
N SER A 228 10.98 9.83 22.82
CA SER A 228 12.17 9.62 22.01
C SER A 228 12.41 8.14 21.78
N VAL A 229 12.49 7.72 20.49
CA VAL A 229 12.78 6.33 20.11
C VAL A 229 14.13 5.89 20.71
N GLN A 230 15.12 6.78 20.75
CA GLN A 230 16.44 6.51 21.32
C GLN A 230 16.38 6.21 22.82
N LEU A 231 15.61 7.00 23.57
CA LEU A 231 15.43 6.76 25.02
C LEU A 231 14.64 5.48 25.27
N LEU A 232 13.59 5.24 24.50
CA LEU A 232 12.81 4.01 24.58
C LEU A 232 13.69 2.77 24.30
N ALA A 233 14.55 2.84 23.28
CA ALA A 233 15.50 1.78 22.95
C ALA A 233 16.46 1.47 24.13
N GLN A 234 16.98 2.51 24.80
CA GLN A 234 17.86 2.35 25.96
C GLN A 234 17.15 1.70 27.15
N GLU A 235 15.92 2.13 27.45
CA GLU A 235 15.17 1.64 28.60
C GLU A 235 14.58 0.23 28.41
N THR A 236 14.32 -0.15 27.15
CA THR A 236 13.73 -1.46 26.79
C THR A 236 14.75 -2.49 26.33
N ASN A 237 16.01 -2.10 26.16
CA ASN A 237 17.07 -2.92 25.57
C ASN A 237 16.74 -3.44 24.15
N LEU A 238 15.90 -2.70 23.41
CA LEU A 238 15.59 -2.93 22.00
C LEU A 238 16.47 -2.05 21.13
N SER A 239 16.70 -2.45 19.88
CA SER A 239 17.28 -1.54 18.90
C SER A 239 16.25 -0.52 18.41
N VAL A 240 16.72 0.65 17.98
CA VAL A 240 15.89 1.67 17.32
C VAL A 240 15.17 1.08 16.11
N GLU A 241 15.84 0.22 15.35
CA GLU A 241 15.29 -0.47 14.18
C GLU A 241 14.14 -1.40 14.57
N GLN A 242 14.29 -2.21 15.62
CA GLN A 242 13.21 -3.07 16.13
C GLN A 242 11.97 -2.26 16.51
N ILE A 243 12.15 -1.15 17.24
CA ILE A 243 11.03 -0.28 17.64
C ILE A 243 10.33 0.30 16.38
N LYS A 244 11.09 0.78 15.41
CA LYS A 244 10.54 1.35 14.18
C LYS A 244 9.83 0.30 13.31
N THR A 245 10.38 -0.92 13.24
CA THR A 245 9.76 -2.02 12.49
C THR A 245 8.43 -2.44 13.09
N MET A 246 8.33 -2.50 14.41
CA MET A 246 7.07 -2.80 15.11
C MET A 246 6.06 -1.64 15.03
N ASN A 247 6.51 -0.42 14.78
CA ASN A 247 5.69 0.80 14.79
C ASN A 247 5.85 1.62 13.50
N PRO A 248 5.58 1.05 12.33
CA PRO A 248 5.92 1.66 11.04
C PRO A 248 5.12 2.93 10.73
N VAL A 249 4.01 3.17 11.39
CA VAL A 249 3.19 4.40 11.27
C VAL A 249 3.94 5.62 11.78
N PHE A 250 4.81 5.47 12.79
CA PHE A 250 5.58 6.57 13.38
C PHE A 250 6.89 6.78 12.61
N ARG A 251 6.99 7.86 11.85
CA ARG A 251 8.10 8.11 10.91
C ARG A 251 9.24 8.95 11.48
N SER A 252 9.04 9.60 12.62
CA SER A 252 10.06 10.46 13.26
C SER A 252 10.87 9.72 14.34
N ASP A 253 11.97 10.35 14.78
CA ASP A 253 12.77 9.83 15.91
C ASP A 253 12.12 10.12 17.27
N VAL A 254 10.96 10.76 17.26
CA VAL A 254 10.10 10.96 18.41
C VAL A 254 8.72 10.44 18.08
N LEU A 255 8.26 9.45 18.83
CA LEU A 255 6.89 8.92 18.71
C LEU A 255 5.95 9.99 19.27
N VAL A 256 5.12 10.54 18.44
CA VAL A 256 4.09 11.51 18.83
C VAL A 256 2.75 10.77 18.88
N PRO A 257 1.97 10.87 19.96
CA PRO A 257 0.67 10.21 20.02
C PRO A 257 -0.21 10.53 18.82
N LEU A 258 -0.83 9.52 18.25
CA LEU A 258 -1.80 9.61 17.17
C LEU A 258 -3.09 8.90 17.61
N GLU A 259 -4.23 9.55 17.45
CA GLU A 259 -5.53 8.98 17.82
C GLU A 259 -5.78 7.65 17.11
N GLY A 260 -6.14 6.62 17.88
CA GLY A 260 -6.40 5.29 17.37
C GLY A 260 -5.15 4.40 17.20
N TYR A 261 -3.96 4.90 17.57
CA TYR A 261 -2.71 4.13 17.47
C TYR A 261 -2.03 4.00 18.82
N SER A 262 -1.71 2.77 19.18
CA SER A 262 -0.96 2.40 20.36
C SER A 262 0.47 2.02 19.99
N LEU A 263 1.39 2.10 20.92
CA LEU A 263 2.77 1.67 20.76
C LEU A 263 2.87 0.14 20.87
N ALA A 264 3.40 -0.51 19.85
CA ALA A 264 3.68 -1.94 19.86
C ALA A 264 5.06 -2.22 20.45
N LEU A 265 5.10 -3.07 21.47
CA LEU A 265 6.33 -3.55 22.11
C LEU A 265 6.22 -5.06 22.41
N PRO A 266 7.35 -5.78 22.53
CA PRO A 266 7.35 -7.17 23.01
C PRO A 266 6.67 -7.29 24.39
N PRO A 267 6.00 -8.41 24.69
CA PRO A 267 5.22 -8.60 25.93
C PRO A 267 6.00 -8.34 27.22
N GLU A 268 7.30 -8.65 27.23
CA GLU A 268 8.19 -8.37 28.35
C GLU A 268 8.41 -6.87 28.57
N ASN A 269 8.50 -6.08 27.49
CA ASN A 269 8.70 -4.64 27.56
C ASN A 269 7.41 -3.89 27.94
N VAL A 270 6.25 -4.43 27.57
CA VAL A 270 4.94 -3.90 28.00
C VAL A 270 4.83 -3.89 29.51
N LYS A 271 5.27 -4.96 30.19
CA LYS A 271 5.24 -5.06 31.66
C LYS A 271 6.14 -4.03 32.32
N VAL A 272 7.22 -3.66 31.67
CA VAL A 272 8.21 -2.69 32.19
C VAL A 272 7.77 -1.26 31.90
N PHE A 273 7.07 -1.01 30.81
CA PHE A 273 6.73 0.33 30.31
C PHE A 273 6.11 1.26 31.37
N PRO A 274 5.12 0.85 32.18
CA PRO A 274 4.55 1.73 33.23
C PRO A 274 5.55 2.26 34.22
N SER A 275 6.65 1.54 34.46
CA SER A 275 7.71 1.96 35.38
C SER A 275 8.69 2.97 34.79
N ILE A 276 8.78 3.04 33.46
CA ILE A 276 9.71 3.93 32.75
C ILE A 276 8.98 5.07 32.02
N GLU A 277 7.68 5.03 31.89
CA GLU A 277 6.86 5.94 31.10
C GLU A 277 7.09 7.41 31.50
N GLN A 278 6.96 7.73 32.78
CA GLN A 278 7.13 9.08 33.26
C GLN A 278 8.55 9.62 33.00
N LYS A 279 9.57 8.77 33.18
CA LYS A 279 10.96 9.11 32.87
C LYS A 279 11.14 9.40 31.36
N LEU A 280 10.56 8.59 30.52
CA LEU A 280 10.61 8.78 29.04
C LEU A 280 10.02 10.13 28.65
N TYR A 281 8.87 10.50 29.20
CA TYR A 281 8.24 11.79 28.94
C TYR A 281 9.09 12.98 29.38
N GLU A 282 9.61 12.93 30.62
CA GLU A 282 10.43 14.01 31.16
C GLU A 282 11.75 14.19 30.40
N GLU A 283 12.43 13.10 30.07
CA GLU A 283 13.70 13.17 29.35
C GLU A 283 13.52 13.55 27.89
N THR A 284 12.44 13.08 27.22
CA THR A 284 12.09 13.51 25.88
C THR A 284 11.81 15.02 25.86
N ALA A 285 11.06 15.54 26.81
CA ALA A 285 10.77 16.96 26.91
C ALA A 285 12.03 17.83 27.15
N LYS A 286 13.04 17.32 27.87
CA LYS A 286 14.33 18.01 28.11
C LYS A 286 15.24 18.03 26.90
N ALA A 287 15.11 17.06 25.98
CA ALA A 287 16.01 16.85 24.81
C ALA A 287 15.83 17.80 23.64
N LYS A 288 15.24 18.99 23.81
CA LYS A 288 14.91 20.14 22.94
C LYS A 288 13.42 20.30 22.62
N PRO A 289 12.93 21.55 22.57
CA PRO A 289 11.54 21.78 22.18
C PRO A 289 11.34 21.33 20.74
N ILE A 290 10.48 20.32 20.57
CA ILE A 290 9.83 20.05 19.31
C ILE A 290 9.02 21.29 19.03
N VAL A 291 9.33 22.02 17.95
CA VAL A 291 8.55 23.17 17.51
C VAL A 291 7.14 22.65 17.21
N GLU A 292 6.25 22.86 18.17
CA GLU A 292 4.82 22.57 17.98
C GLU A 292 4.26 23.48 16.89
N LYS A 293 4.25 22.99 15.66
CA LYS A 293 3.29 23.51 14.69
C LYS A 293 1.97 22.82 14.99
N LYS A 294 1.03 23.63 15.48
CA LYS A 294 -0.36 23.27 15.72
C LYS A 294 -0.92 22.53 14.49
N VAL A 295 -1.23 21.27 14.66
CA VAL A 295 -2.01 20.50 13.66
C VAL A 295 -3.41 21.10 13.69
N GLU A 296 -3.78 21.82 12.65
CA GLU A 296 -5.18 22.20 12.45
C GLU A 296 -5.95 20.94 12.07
N LYS A 297 -6.99 20.64 12.85
CA LYS A 297 -7.90 19.52 12.60
C LYS A 297 -8.51 19.63 11.21
N PRO A 298 -8.82 18.50 10.54
CA PRO A 298 -9.56 18.51 9.28
C PRO A 298 -10.84 19.31 9.44
N VAL A 299 -11.00 20.33 8.62
CA VAL A 299 -12.19 21.21 8.64
C VAL A 299 -13.38 20.41 8.13
N GLU A 300 -14.31 20.13 9.01
CA GLU A 300 -15.65 19.66 8.69
C GLU A 300 -16.31 20.65 7.72
N ARG A 301 -16.82 20.16 6.59
CA ARG A 301 -17.37 20.98 5.52
C ARG A 301 -18.60 21.75 6.00
N GLU A 302 -18.44 22.99 6.44
CA GLU A 302 -19.53 23.94 6.53
C GLU A 302 -19.77 24.63 5.19
N LYS A 303 -21.06 24.86 4.90
CA LYS A 303 -21.57 25.51 3.69
C LYS A 303 -21.06 26.96 3.56
N PRO A 304 -21.02 27.52 2.35
CA PRO A 304 -20.35 28.79 2.08
C PRO A 304 -21.05 29.97 2.76
N GLN A 305 -20.32 30.68 3.59
CA GLN A 305 -20.67 32.04 4.03
C GLN A 305 -19.66 33.07 3.54
N GLU A 306 -20.13 34.22 3.29
CA GLU A 306 -19.69 35.36 2.51
C GLU A 306 -18.58 36.19 3.16
N LYS A 307 -17.57 36.53 2.35
CA LYS A 307 -16.60 37.64 2.48
C LYS A 307 -15.57 37.62 3.61
N ALA A 308 -14.34 37.32 3.21
CA ALA A 308 -13.09 37.54 3.92
C ALA A 308 -12.34 38.80 3.46
N PRO A 309 -11.45 39.37 4.28
CA PRO A 309 -10.65 40.55 3.95
C PRO A 309 -9.49 40.24 3.00
N LEU A 310 -9.04 41.26 2.27
CA LEU A 310 -8.07 41.28 1.19
C LEU A 310 -6.73 40.59 1.49
N PRO A 311 -6.13 39.87 0.50
CA PRO A 311 -4.96 39.00 0.70
C PRO A 311 -3.66 39.82 0.83
N LYS A 312 -2.80 39.38 1.76
CA LYS A 312 -1.37 39.69 1.75
C LYS A 312 -0.78 39.11 0.48
N LYS A 313 0.09 39.86 -0.21
CA LYS A 313 0.79 39.41 -1.43
C LYS A 313 1.53 38.09 -1.15
N GLU A 314 0.98 36.99 -1.61
CA GLU A 314 1.63 35.67 -1.58
C GLU A 314 2.84 35.70 -2.50
N LYS A 315 3.98 35.26 -1.98
CA LYS A 315 5.20 35.13 -2.79
C LYS A 315 5.16 33.77 -3.48
N ILE A 316 4.91 33.77 -4.78
CA ILE A 316 4.92 32.57 -5.61
C ILE A 316 6.38 32.20 -5.94
N VAL A 317 6.75 30.95 -5.66
CA VAL A 317 8.06 30.37 -6.01
C VAL A 317 7.81 29.13 -6.86
N THR A 318 8.53 28.99 -7.96
CA THR A 318 8.48 27.76 -8.76
C THR A 318 9.60 26.81 -8.34
N HIS A 319 9.26 25.56 -8.07
CA HIS A 319 10.20 24.47 -7.82
C HIS A 319 10.26 23.54 -9.03
N LYS A 320 11.44 23.33 -9.59
CA LYS A 320 11.66 22.35 -10.64
C LYS A 320 12.05 21.01 -10.00
N VAL A 321 11.21 20.00 -10.21
CA VAL A 321 11.41 18.64 -9.67
C VAL A 321 12.71 18.04 -10.18
N LYS A 322 13.51 17.50 -9.27
CA LYS A 322 14.77 16.80 -9.57
C LYS A 322 14.55 15.29 -9.51
N LEU A 323 15.46 14.55 -10.13
CA LEU A 323 15.47 13.09 -10.09
C LEU A 323 15.42 12.59 -8.64
N GLY A 324 14.46 11.73 -8.34
CA GLY A 324 14.28 11.14 -7.01
C GLY A 324 13.55 12.02 -5.99
N GLU A 325 13.12 13.26 -6.33
CA GLU A 325 12.26 14.05 -5.44
C GLU A 325 10.82 13.55 -5.48
N THR A 326 10.18 13.49 -4.32
CA THR A 326 8.76 13.14 -4.12
C THR A 326 8.00 14.37 -3.64
N LEU A 327 6.65 14.36 -3.76
CA LEU A 327 5.82 15.45 -3.20
C LEU A 327 6.12 15.67 -1.71
N THR A 328 6.33 14.59 -0.94
CA THR A 328 6.70 14.65 0.48
C THR A 328 8.03 15.38 0.68
N SER A 329 9.05 15.04 -0.10
CA SER A 329 10.37 15.68 0.02
C SER A 329 10.35 17.17 -0.37
N ILE A 330 9.54 17.52 -1.38
CA ILE A 330 9.36 18.89 -1.84
C ILE A 330 8.55 19.72 -0.83
N ALA A 331 7.46 19.15 -0.29
CA ALA A 331 6.67 19.76 0.76
C ALA A 331 7.52 20.12 1.98
N LYS A 332 8.32 19.15 2.45
CA LYS A 332 9.28 19.34 3.53
C LYS A 332 10.30 20.45 3.25
N LYS A 333 10.90 20.44 2.07
CA LYS A 333 11.90 21.41 1.63
C LYS A 333 11.37 22.84 1.60
N HIS A 334 10.12 23.02 1.23
CA HIS A 334 9.49 24.34 1.12
C HIS A 334 8.65 24.75 2.33
N HIS A 335 8.54 23.87 3.34
CA HIS A 335 7.75 24.06 4.55
C HIS A 335 6.25 24.28 4.26
N VAL A 336 5.72 23.49 3.35
CA VAL A 336 4.30 23.48 2.96
C VAL A 336 3.77 22.05 3.11
N THR A 337 2.46 21.89 3.13
CA THR A 337 1.83 20.58 3.17
C THR A 337 1.74 19.96 1.78
N ILE A 338 1.61 18.63 1.70
CA ILE A 338 1.38 17.94 0.42
C ILE A 338 0.04 18.40 -0.17
N THR A 339 -0.98 18.59 0.67
CA THR A 339 -2.29 19.07 0.25
C THR A 339 -2.20 20.43 -0.43
N GLU A 340 -1.47 21.39 0.16
CA GLU A 340 -1.22 22.71 -0.46
C GLU A 340 -0.51 22.59 -1.81
N LEU A 341 0.52 21.73 -1.93
CA LEU A 341 1.19 21.51 -3.20
C LEU A 341 0.26 20.95 -4.27
N VAL A 342 -0.60 20.01 -3.89
CA VAL A 342 -1.59 19.38 -4.78
C VAL A 342 -2.61 20.41 -5.26
N GLU A 343 -3.18 21.19 -4.35
CA GLU A 343 -4.19 22.23 -4.66
C GLU A 343 -3.60 23.32 -5.57
N TRP A 344 -2.42 23.82 -5.26
CA TRP A 344 -1.80 24.90 -6.04
C TRP A 344 -1.39 24.49 -7.46
N ASN A 345 -1.12 23.21 -7.65
CA ASN A 345 -0.64 22.64 -8.91
C ASN A 345 -1.68 21.76 -9.63
N HIS A 346 -2.89 21.65 -9.07
CA HIS A 346 -3.97 20.82 -9.62
C HIS A 346 -3.51 19.40 -9.95
N LEU A 347 -2.74 18.79 -9.02
CA LEU A 347 -2.20 17.46 -9.24
C LEU A 347 -3.29 16.41 -9.07
N GLU A 348 -3.43 15.54 -10.05
CA GLU A 348 -4.40 14.44 -10.02
C GLU A 348 -3.79 13.12 -9.50
N SER A 349 -2.47 13.10 -9.29
CA SER A 349 -1.75 11.92 -8.80
C SER A 349 -0.44 12.34 -8.11
N ASP A 350 0.14 11.42 -7.32
CA ASP A 350 1.43 11.60 -6.66
C ASP A 350 2.61 11.58 -7.63
N PHE A 351 2.35 11.21 -8.88
CA PHE A 351 3.39 11.08 -9.88
C PHE A 351 3.83 12.45 -10.37
N ILE A 352 4.99 12.90 -9.90
CA ILE A 352 5.69 14.07 -10.40
C ILE A 352 6.89 13.64 -11.23
N ARG A 353 7.19 14.38 -12.32
CA ARG A 353 8.27 14.02 -13.24
C ARG A 353 9.48 14.91 -13.02
N GLU A 354 10.67 14.37 -13.23
CA GLU A 354 11.88 15.19 -13.31
C GLU A 354 11.68 16.32 -14.34
N GLY A 355 12.05 17.53 -13.93
CA GLY A 355 11.87 18.72 -14.74
C GLY A 355 10.49 19.37 -14.66
N GLN A 356 9.49 18.75 -14.04
CA GLN A 356 8.18 19.34 -13.78
C GLN A 356 8.31 20.57 -12.89
N GLU A 357 7.59 21.64 -13.24
CA GLU A 357 7.56 22.86 -12.44
C GLU A 357 6.34 22.85 -11.51
N LEU A 358 6.59 22.99 -10.21
CA LEU A 358 5.54 23.08 -9.19
C LEU A 358 5.49 24.50 -8.61
N ILE A 359 4.28 25.04 -8.53
CA ILE A 359 4.00 26.34 -7.91
C ILE A 359 3.94 26.14 -6.39
N ILE A 360 4.67 27.00 -5.67
CA ILE A 360 4.71 27.04 -4.22
C ILE A 360 4.35 28.45 -3.78
N LYS A 361 3.30 28.58 -3.01
CA LYS A 361 2.85 29.85 -2.42
C LYS A 361 3.42 29.99 -1.01
N LYS A 362 4.05 31.11 -0.68
CA LYS A 362 4.64 31.42 0.64
C LYS A 362 4.09 32.69 1.22
#